data_ee62f8b7923603b193916bcafefb6082
#
_entry.id   ee62f8b7923603b193916bcafefb6082
#
_cell.length_a   1.000
_cell.length_b   1.000
_cell.length_c   1.000
_cell.angle_alpha   90.00
_cell.angle_beta   90.00
_cell.angle_gamma   90.00
#
_symmetry.space_group_name_H-M   'P 1'
#
loop_
_entity.id
_entity.type
_entity.pdbx_description
1 polymer ?
#
loop_
_entity_poly.entity_id
_entity_poly.type
_entity_poly.pdbx_seq_one_letter_code
_entity_poly.pdbx_strand_id
1 'polypeptide(L)'
;LRESLRVMGTNKRGFLGKNLLTRGVAYGAWRYSKPETWGFFFNCEYKMQGELDLRIESQGADGFIRLIEAGQNWFCQTPSFKLLYGGTPEIVLKISRIGAANSQVLHLELTDLPDRPEAALRFRIQAIPKNGTEVTLRLSDDGFGEFFKSSGKIWEFPVALDMEGGSTMEKARYGPKKGGR
;
A
#
# COMPACT_ATOMS: atom_id res chain seq x y z
N LEU A 1 -33.36 7.44 19.38
CA LEU A 1 -33.51 7.78 17.97
C LEU A 1 -33.75 9.29 17.74
N ARG A 2 -34.71 9.94 18.41
CA ARG A 2 -34.96 11.38 18.26
C ARG A 2 -33.73 12.24 18.63
N GLU A 3 -33.04 11.89 19.68
CA GLU A 3 -31.82 12.57 20.13
C GLU A 3 -30.66 12.37 19.18
N SER A 4 -30.47 11.14 18.69
CA SER A 4 -29.46 10.83 17.68
C SER A 4 -29.71 11.57 16.35
N LEU A 5 -30.98 11.70 15.93
CA LEU A 5 -31.34 12.45 14.72
C LEU A 5 -31.11 13.97 14.88
N ARG A 6 -31.29 14.50 16.11
CA ARG A 6 -31.04 15.90 16.44
C ARG A 6 -29.55 16.25 16.34
N VAL A 7 -28.68 15.34 16.77
CA VAL A 7 -27.21 15.51 16.66
C VAL A 7 -26.73 15.41 15.21
N MET A 8 -27.38 14.58 14.37
CA MET A 8 -26.97 14.39 12.98
C MET A 8 -27.39 15.52 12.01
N GLY A 9 -28.16 16.50 12.47
CA GLY A 9 -28.59 17.65 11.65
C GLY A 9 -29.90 17.44 10.87
N THR A 10 -30.49 18.55 10.38
CA THR A 10 -31.86 18.61 9.84
C THR A 10 -32.11 17.88 8.52
N ASN A 11 -31.06 17.57 7.76
CA ASN A 11 -31.19 16.94 6.45
C ASN A 11 -31.06 15.40 6.45
N LYS A 12 -31.02 14.77 7.61
CA LYS A 12 -30.85 13.33 7.76
C LYS A 12 -32.19 12.66 8.08
N ARG A 13 -32.48 11.57 7.42
CA ARG A 13 -33.68 10.77 7.65
C ARG A 13 -33.35 9.52 8.44
N GLY A 14 -34.06 9.24 9.50
CA GLY A 14 -33.98 7.99 10.24
C GLY A 14 -35.10 7.05 9.79
N PHE A 15 -34.76 5.80 9.62
CA PHE A 15 -35.69 4.73 9.27
C PHE A 15 -35.86 3.80 10.46
N LEU A 16 -37.13 3.49 10.80
CA LEU A 16 -37.49 2.43 11.74
C LEU A 16 -37.86 1.20 10.95
N GLY A 17 -37.25 0.07 11.27
CA GLY A 17 -37.60 -1.20 10.62
C GLY A 17 -37.06 -2.39 11.38
N LYS A 18 -37.80 -3.50 11.27
CA LYS A 18 -37.30 -4.80 11.75
C LYS A 18 -36.13 -5.28 10.89
N ASN A 19 -35.09 -5.81 11.51
CA ASN A 19 -33.92 -6.38 10.83
C ASN A 19 -33.15 -5.39 9.93
N LEU A 20 -33.10 -4.09 10.28
CA LEU A 20 -32.40 -3.07 9.47
C LEU A 20 -30.93 -3.41 9.26
N LEU A 21 -30.22 -3.91 10.27
CA LEU A 21 -28.82 -4.31 10.15
C LEU A 21 -28.66 -5.46 9.16
N THR A 22 -29.47 -6.51 9.30
CA THR A 22 -29.40 -7.67 8.38
C THR A 22 -29.72 -7.29 6.94
N ARG A 23 -30.73 -6.43 6.74
CA ARG A 23 -31.06 -5.91 5.41
C ARG A 23 -29.96 -5.01 4.86
N GLY A 24 -29.36 -4.17 5.69
CA GLY A 24 -28.24 -3.33 5.32
C GLY A 24 -27.02 -4.15 4.89
N VAL A 25 -26.69 -5.19 5.64
CA VAL A 25 -25.60 -6.11 5.30
C VAL A 25 -25.88 -6.86 3.99
N ALA A 26 -27.10 -7.41 3.83
CA ALA A 26 -27.50 -8.11 2.60
C ALA A 26 -27.45 -7.19 1.38
N TYR A 27 -27.97 -5.96 1.50
CA TYR A 27 -27.90 -4.95 0.45
C TYR A 27 -26.47 -4.54 0.15
N GLY A 28 -25.64 -4.33 1.18
CA GLY A 28 -24.23 -4.02 1.04
C GLY A 28 -23.46 -5.13 0.30
N ALA A 29 -23.66 -6.39 0.69
CA ALA A 29 -23.05 -7.53 0.04
C ALA A 29 -23.50 -7.66 -1.43
N TRP A 30 -24.77 -7.46 -1.71
CA TRP A 30 -25.30 -7.47 -3.07
C TRP A 30 -24.70 -6.35 -3.92
N ARG A 31 -24.59 -5.14 -3.39
CA ARG A 31 -23.95 -4.01 -4.10
C ARG A 31 -22.47 -4.25 -4.30
N TYR A 32 -21.77 -4.79 -3.31
CA TYR A 32 -20.35 -5.10 -3.41
C TYR A 32 -20.03 -6.15 -4.50
N SER A 33 -20.96 -7.05 -4.80
CA SER A 33 -20.82 -8.02 -5.88
C SER A 33 -21.06 -7.43 -7.29
N LYS A 34 -21.51 -6.17 -7.38
CA LYS A 34 -21.74 -5.48 -8.65
C LYS A 34 -20.49 -4.75 -9.11
N PRO A 35 -20.16 -4.77 -10.42
CA PRO A 35 -19.04 -4.02 -10.97
C PRO A 35 -19.26 -2.50 -10.98
N GLU A 36 -20.47 -2.04 -10.70
CA GLU A 36 -20.80 -0.63 -10.61
C GLU A 36 -20.15 -0.01 -9.38
N THR A 37 -19.47 1.11 -9.57
CA THR A 37 -18.88 1.86 -8.47
C THR A 37 -19.96 2.48 -7.59
N TRP A 38 -19.75 2.45 -6.29
CA TRP A 38 -20.57 3.19 -5.36
C TRP A 38 -20.37 4.68 -5.58
N GLY A 39 -21.44 5.47 -5.52
CA GLY A 39 -21.37 6.94 -5.61
C GLY A 39 -20.74 7.60 -4.38
N PHE A 40 -20.23 6.82 -3.44
CA PHE A 40 -19.51 7.26 -2.25
C PHE A 40 -18.45 6.24 -1.85
N PHE A 41 -17.42 6.71 -1.21
CA PHE A 41 -16.36 5.90 -0.63
C PHE A 41 -16.67 5.65 0.85
N PHE A 42 -16.73 4.37 1.24
CA PHE A 42 -16.89 4.01 2.65
C PHE A 42 -15.52 3.89 3.31
N ASN A 43 -15.16 4.91 4.09
CA ASN A 43 -13.93 4.95 4.84
C ASN A 43 -14.15 4.54 6.30
N CYS A 44 -13.33 3.65 6.82
CA CYS A 44 -13.31 3.24 8.22
C CYS A 44 -11.91 2.72 8.61
N GLU A 45 -11.69 2.48 9.88
CA GLU A 45 -10.40 2.01 10.43
C GLU A 45 -9.86 0.70 9.83
N TYR A 46 -10.75 -0.11 9.24
CA TYR A 46 -10.37 -1.36 8.57
C TYR A 46 -9.94 -1.19 7.12
N LYS A 47 -9.98 0.04 6.60
CA LYS A 47 -9.66 0.37 5.21
C LYS A 47 -8.33 1.09 5.10
N MET A 48 -7.59 0.79 4.03
CA MET A 48 -6.40 1.55 3.67
C MET A 48 -6.79 2.99 3.33
N GLN A 49 -6.14 3.95 3.98
CA GLN A 49 -6.44 5.38 3.86
C GLN A 49 -5.73 6.06 2.69
N GLY A 50 -4.87 5.31 2.01
CA GLY A 50 -4.12 5.81 0.87
C GLY A 50 -3.68 4.68 -0.06
N GLU A 51 -3.11 5.10 -1.17
CA GLU A 51 -2.52 4.25 -2.19
C GLU A 51 -1.01 4.31 -2.09
N LEU A 52 -0.35 3.20 -2.39
CA LEU A 52 1.09 3.10 -2.48
C LEU A 52 1.47 2.53 -3.84
N ASP A 53 2.10 3.34 -4.67
CA ASP A 53 2.57 2.97 -6.00
C ASP A 53 4.10 2.92 -6.01
N LEU A 54 4.66 1.90 -6.64
CA LEU A 54 6.09 1.77 -6.91
C LEU A 54 6.38 2.25 -8.32
N ARG A 55 7.33 3.20 -8.46
CA ARG A 55 7.85 3.58 -9.78
C ARG A 55 8.71 2.45 -10.32
N ILE A 56 8.47 2.09 -11.56
CA ILE A 56 9.24 1.10 -12.32
C ILE A 56 9.60 1.68 -13.67
N GLU A 57 10.68 1.18 -14.25
CA GLU A 57 10.98 1.34 -15.66
C GLU A 57 10.68 0.01 -16.38
N SER A 58 9.89 0.07 -17.42
CA SER A 58 9.57 -1.08 -18.25
C SER A 58 9.73 -0.72 -19.72
N GLN A 59 10.61 -1.42 -20.43
CA GLN A 59 10.89 -1.21 -21.86
C GLN A 59 11.27 0.25 -22.22
N GLY A 60 12.01 0.91 -21.30
CA GLY A 60 12.43 2.31 -21.49
C GLY A 60 11.34 3.36 -21.22
N ALA A 61 10.19 2.95 -20.67
CA ALA A 61 9.13 3.84 -20.23
C ALA A 61 8.94 3.77 -18.71
N ASP A 62 8.79 4.95 -18.10
CA ASP A 62 8.40 5.04 -16.69
C ASP A 62 6.95 4.59 -16.49
N GLY A 63 6.73 3.81 -15.45
CA GLY A 63 5.41 3.34 -15.06
C GLY A 63 5.28 3.21 -13.55
N PHE A 64 4.08 2.84 -13.10
CA PHE A 64 3.81 2.58 -11.69
C PHE A 64 3.13 1.24 -11.52
N ILE A 65 3.59 0.48 -10.50
CA ILE A 65 2.89 -0.73 -10.02
C ILE A 65 2.21 -0.37 -8.72
N ARG A 66 0.91 -0.64 -8.61
CA ARG A 66 0.16 -0.47 -7.39
C ARG A 66 0.46 -1.58 -6.41
N LEU A 67 1.01 -1.22 -5.25
CA LEU A 67 1.31 -2.13 -4.15
C LEU A 67 0.16 -2.18 -3.13
N ILE A 68 -0.49 -1.04 -2.88
CA ILE A 68 -1.63 -0.88 -1.97
C ILE A 68 -2.70 -0.05 -2.67
N GLU A 69 -3.93 -0.53 -2.62
CA GLU A 69 -5.09 0.18 -3.13
C GLU A 69 -5.87 0.84 -1.99
N ALA A 70 -6.24 2.11 -2.17
CA ALA A 70 -7.08 2.82 -1.21
C ALA A 70 -8.44 2.13 -1.06
N GLY A 71 -8.93 2.02 0.16
CA GLY A 71 -10.21 1.40 0.44
C GLY A 71 -10.24 -0.13 0.50
N GLN A 72 -9.16 -0.81 0.15
CA GLN A 72 -9.05 -2.24 0.46
C GLN A 72 -8.94 -2.47 1.97
N ASN A 73 -9.29 -3.65 2.45
CA ASN A 73 -9.10 -3.99 3.85
C ASN A 73 -7.61 -4.18 4.14
N TRP A 74 -7.08 -3.54 5.18
CA TRP A 74 -5.64 -3.62 5.50
C TRP A 74 -5.18 -5.03 5.89
N PHE A 75 -6.07 -5.89 6.37
CA PHE A 75 -5.77 -7.28 6.73
C PHE A 75 -5.85 -8.25 5.54
N CYS A 76 -6.15 -7.77 4.33
CA CYS A 76 -6.10 -8.59 3.13
C CYS A 76 -4.66 -8.82 2.69
N GLN A 77 -4.41 -10.00 2.11
CA GLN A 77 -3.10 -10.31 1.54
C GLN A 77 -2.80 -9.41 0.35
N THR A 78 -1.62 -8.83 0.35
CA THR A 78 -1.12 -7.99 -0.75
C THR A 78 -0.28 -8.78 -1.73
N PRO A 79 -0.26 -8.40 -3.02
CA PRO A 79 0.56 -9.06 -4.02
C PRO A 79 2.05 -8.85 -3.75
N SER A 80 2.87 -9.79 -4.19
CA SER A 80 4.32 -9.64 -4.24
C SER A 80 4.78 -9.61 -5.69
N PHE A 81 5.77 -8.77 -6.00
CA PHE A 81 6.29 -8.59 -7.34
C PHE A 81 7.77 -8.95 -7.37
N LYS A 82 8.21 -9.52 -8.51
CA LYS A 82 9.63 -9.72 -8.79
C LYS A 82 10.13 -8.57 -9.63
N LEU A 83 11.25 -7.99 -9.21
CA LEU A 83 11.86 -6.84 -9.83
C LEU A 83 13.28 -7.18 -10.27
N LEU A 84 13.70 -6.57 -11.37
CA LEU A 84 15.08 -6.50 -11.81
C LEU A 84 15.71 -5.25 -11.23
N TYR A 85 16.99 -5.32 -10.92
CA TYR A 85 17.74 -4.12 -10.54
C TYR A 85 17.96 -3.21 -11.74
N GLY A 86 17.66 -1.93 -11.59
CA GLY A 86 17.74 -0.94 -12.66
C GLY A 86 19.03 -0.10 -12.67
N GLY A 87 20.08 -0.54 -11.94
CA GLY A 87 21.37 0.18 -11.88
C GLY A 87 21.45 1.28 -10.83
N THR A 88 20.33 1.69 -10.23
CA THR A 88 20.30 2.66 -9.13
C THR A 88 19.83 2.01 -7.83
N PRO A 89 20.53 2.19 -6.71
CA PRO A 89 20.13 1.61 -5.43
C PRO A 89 19.01 2.42 -4.76
N GLU A 90 18.01 2.80 -5.53
CA GLU A 90 16.93 3.65 -5.08
C GLU A 90 15.57 3.04 -5.44
N ILE A 91 14.64 3.08 -4.48
CA ILE A 91 13.24 2.75 -4.68
C ILE A 91 12.45 4.04 -4.57
N VAL A 92 11.67 4.35 -5.60
CA VAL A 92 10.82 5.54 -5.62
C VAL A 92 9.37 5.11 -5.44
N LEU A 93 8.75 5.60 -4.39
CA LEU A 93 7.35 5.35 -4.04
C LEU A 93 6.52 6.61 -4.23
N LYS A 94 5.33 6.45 -4.77
CA LYS A 94 4.32 7.50 -4.82
C LYS A 94 3.20 7.14 -3.84
N ILE A 95 2.91 8.06 -2.93
CA ILE A 95 1.87 7.91 -1.91
C ILE A 95 0.75 8.89 -2.26
N SER A 96 -0.47 8.39 -2.37
CA SER A 96 -1.67 9.19 -2.64
C SER A 96 -2.70 8.92 -1.55
N ARG A 97 -3.09 9.95 -0.79
CA ARG A 97 -4.09 9.82 0.28
C ARG A 97 -5.49 10.02 -0.28
N ILE A 98 -6.47 9.31 0.28
CA ILE A 98 -7.89 9.52 -0.05
C ILE A 98 -8.28 10.96 0.29
N GLY A 99 -8.84 11.67 -0.69
CA GLY A 99 -9.29 13.04 -0.54
C GLY A 99 -8.19 14.11 -0.57
N ALA A 100 -6.93 13.73 -0.70
CA ALA A 100 -5.85 14.69 -0.93
C ALA A 100 -5.71 15.03 -2.43
N ALA A 101 -5.46 16.29 -2.73
CA ALA A 101 -5.26 16.76 -4.12
C ALA A 101 -3.86 16.37 -4.65
N ASN A 102 -2.89 16.21 -3.76
CA ASN A 102 -1.49 15.98 -4.12
C ASN A 102 -1.01 14.60 -3.65
N SER A 103 -0.13 14.00 -4.42
CA SER A 103 0.62 12.82 -4.04
C SER A 103 2.01 13.21 -3.55
N GLN A 104 2.58 12.40 -2.66
CA GLN A 104 3.95 12.54 -2.16
C GLN A 104 4.85 11.53 -2.84
N VAL A 105 6.13 11.88 -2.98
CA VAL A 105 7.15 10.97 -3.50
C VAL A 105 8.17 10.71 -2.39
N LEU A 106 8.38 9.43 -2.09
CA LEU A 106 9.34 8.95 -1.10
C LEU A 106 10.47 8.20 -1.81
N HIS A 107 11.70 8.60 -1.51
CA HIS A 107 12.91 7.98 -2.02
C HIS A 107 13.55 7.12 -0.93
N LEU A 108 13.70 5.83 -1.17
CA LEU A 108 14.33 4.88 -0.27
C LEU A 108 15.64 4.39 -0.86
N GLU A 109 16.74 4.63 -0.17
CA GLU A 109 18.08 4.18 -0.60
C GLU A 109 18.35 2.76 -0.08
N LEU A 110 18.70 1.84 -0.98
CA LEU A 110 19.12 0.49 -0.66
C LEU A 110 20.62 0.50 -0.37
N THR A 111 21.00 0.08 0.82
CA THR A 111 22.40 -0.10 1.19
C THR A 111 22.74 -1.59 1.31
N ASP A 112 24.02 -1.93 1.23
CA ASP A 112 24.53 -3.29 1.43
C ASP A 112 23.90 -4.31 0.45
N LEU A 113 23.88 -3.95 -0.84
CA LEU A 113 23.44 -4.86 -1.90
C LEU A 113 24.30 -6.14 -1.95
N PRO A 114 23.76 -7.28 -2.42
CA PRO A 114 24.56 -8.48 -2.62
C PRO A 114 25.69 -8.24 -3.62
N ASP A 115 26.88 -8.76 -3.31
CA ASP A 115 28.06 -8.67 -4.18
C ASP A 115 27.93 -9.63 -5.36
N ARG A 116 27.34 -9.15 -6.45
CA ARG A 116 27.18 -9.85 -7.72
C ARG A 116 26.88 -8.86 -8.85
N PRO A 117 27.02 -9.29 -10.13
CA PRO A 117 26.72 -8.42 -11.27
C PRO A 117 25.29 -7.86 -11.19
N GLU A 118 25.10 -6.61 -11.58
CA GLU A 118 23.81 -5.93 -11.56
C GLU A 118 22.72 -6.72 -12.32
N ALA A 119 23.07 -7.27 -13.47
CA ALA A 119 22.15 -8.09 -14.26
C ALA A 119 21.67 -9.36 -13.53
N ALA A 120 22.33 -9.79 -12.46
CA ALA A 120 21.94 -10.92 -11.62
C ALA A 120 21.22 -10.50 -10.33
N LEU A 121 21.05 -9.20 -10.10
CA LEU A 121 20.30 -8.70 -8.95
C LEU A 121 18.81 -8.79 -9.22
N ARG A 122 18.12 -9.60 -8.41
CA ARG A 122 16.67 -9.83 -8.45
C ARG A 122 16.11 -9.65 -7.07
N PHE A 123 15.04 -8.91 -6.99
CA PHE A 123 14.37 -8.62 -5.73
C PHE A 123 12.90 -9.02 -5.79
N ARG A 124 12.38 -9.41 -4.65
CA ARG A 124 10.95 -9.57 -4.45
C ARG A 124 10.48 -8.47 -3.52
N ILE A 125 9.50 -7.68 -3.95
CA ILE A 125 8.91 -6.60 -3.18
C ILE A 125 7.48 -6.95 -2.79
N GLN A 126 7.10 -6.60 -1.57
CA GLN A 126 5.76 -6.73 -1.04
C GLN A 126 5.49 -5.58 -0.06
N ALA A 127 4.33 -4.98 -0.15
CA ALA A 127 3.84 -4.04 0.85
C ALA A 127 2.96 -4.81 1.85
N ILE A 128 3.29 -4.74 3.13
CA ILE A 128 2.59 -5.46 4.20
C ILE A 128 1.91 -4.42 5.10
N PRO A 129 0.58 -4.25 5.00
CA PRO A 129 -0.15 -3.33 5.87
C PRO A 129 -0.05 -3.76 7.33
N LYS A 130 0.10 -2.80 8.25
CA LYS A 130 -0.02 -2.99 9.70
C LYS A 130 -1.37 -2.52 10.23
N ASN A 131 -1.88 -1.47 9.62
CA ASN A 131 -3.19 -0.88 9.87
C ASN A 131 -3.62 -0.07 8.64
N GLY A 132 -4.67 0.73 8.76
CA GLY A 132 -5.19 1.52 7.62
C GLY A 132 -4.26 2.62 7.10
N THR A 133 -3.26 3.03 7.86
CA THR A 133 -2.35 4.15 7.53
C THR A 133 -0.87 3.78 7.47
N GLU A 134 -0.50 2.62 8.01
CA GLU A 134 0.89 2.18 8.08
C GLU A 134 1.12 0.91 7.28
N VAL A 135 2.20 0.91 6.52
CA VAL A 135 2.64 -0.21 5.68
C VAL A 135 4.12 -0.49 5.92
N THR A 136 4.51 -1.75 5.98
CA THR A 136 5.92 -2.14 5.87
C THR A 136 6.19 -2.59 4.45
N LEU A 137 7.03 -1.85 3.73
CA LEU A 137 7.55 -2.30 2.45
C LEU A 137 8.69 -3.28 2.72
N ARG A 138 8.51 -4.52 2.28
CA ARG A 138 9.51 -5.57 2.42
C ARG A 138 10.12 -5.89 1.07
N LEU A 139 11.44 -5.76 0.99
CA LEU A 139 12.24 -6.16 -0.15
C LEU A 139 13.12 -7.34 0.27
N SER A 140 13.17 -8.39 -0.53
CA SER A 140 14.04 -9.55 -0.29
C SER A 140 14.83 -9.87 -1.54
N ASP A 141 16.06 -10.34 -1.35
CA ASP A 141 16.88 -10.86 -2.43
C ASP A 141 16.32 -12.22 -2.91
N ASP A 142 15.92 -12.30 -4.17
CA ASP A 142 15.30 -13.52 -4.76
C ASP A 142 16.36 -14.44 -5.41
N GLY A 143 17.64 -14.01 -5.49
CA GLY A 143 18.69 -14.74 -6.20
C GLY A 143 18.47 -14.75 -7.73
N PHE A 144 19.37 -15.42 -8.44
CA PHE A 144 19.26 -15.58 -9.89
C PHE A 144 19.92 -16.91 -10.35
N GLY A 145 19.08 -17.86 -10.73
CA GLY A 145 19.50 -19.17 -11.19
C GLY A 145 20.27 -20.00 -10.15
N GLU A 146 21.05 -20.96 -10.59
CA GLU A 146 21.82 -21.86 -9.73
C GLU A 146 23.10 -21.21 -9.19
N PHE A 147 23.67 -20.27 -9.94
CA PHE A 147 24.95 -19.64 -9.64
C PHE A 147 24.85 -18.55 -8.56
N PHE A 148 23.72 -17.83 -8.53
CA PHE A 148 23.52 -16.72 -7.61
C PHE A 148 22.33 -17.00 -6.68
N LYS A 149 22.57 -17.83 -5.66
CA LYS A 149 21.55 -18.14 -4.66
C LYS A 149 21.15 -16.88 -3.90
N SER A 150 19.93 -16.85 -3.38
CA SER A 150 19.48 -15.78 -2.49
C SER A 150 20.44 -15.61 -1.32
N SER A 151 20.82 -14.38 -1.03
CA SER A 151 21.66 -14.05 0.12
C SER A 151 20.91 -14.08 1.45
N GLY A 152 19.56 -14.22 1.41
CA GLY A 152 18.71 -14.11 2.59
C GLY A 152 18.57 -12.68 3.14
N LYS A 153 19.16 -11.69 2.47
CA LYS A 153 19.03 -10.27 2.87
C LYS A 153 17.59 -9.78 2.69
N ILE A 154 17.09 -9.08 3.69
CA ILE A 154 15.77 -8.50 3.72
C ILE A 154 15.89 -7.04 4.18
N TRP A 155 15.31 -6.14 3.41
CA TRP A 155 15.15 -4.72 3.76
C TRP A 155 13.68 -4.49 4.12
N GLU A 156 13.44 -3.76 5.20
CA GLU A 156 12.09 -3.39 5.63
C GLU A 156 12.03 -1.90 5.88
N PHE A 157 11.12 -1.24 5.19
CA PHE A 157 10.91 0.20 5.25
C PHE A 157 9.52 0.47 5.82
N PRO A 158 9.41 1.14 6.97
CA PRO A 158 8.12 1.64 7.44
C PRO A 158 7.68 2.81 6.55
N VAL A 159 6.47 2.75 6.06
CA VAL A 159 5.85 3.78 5.20
C VAL A 159 4.53 4.18 5.83
N ALA A 160 4.36 5.48 6.13
CA ALA A 160 3.11 6.05 6.55
C ALA A 160 2.35 6.63 5.36
N LEU A 161 1.06 6.33 5.26
CA LEU A 161 0.18 6.80 4.18
C LEU A 161 -0.59 8.08 4.55
N ASP A 162 -0.49 8.52 5.81
CA ASP A 162 -1.21 9.66 6.38
C ASP A 162 -0.33 10.91 6.59
N MET A 163 0.89 10.92 6.07
CA MET A 163 1.78 12.06 6.22
C MET A 163 1.08 13.33 5.72
N GLU A 164 0.85 14.28 6.62
CA GLU A 164 0.34 15.60 6.27
C GLU A 164 1.39 16.32 5.44
N GLY A 165 0.94 16.87 4.31
CA GLY A 165 1.79 17.42 3.27
C GLY A 165 2.79 18.46 3.73
N GLY A 166 3.99 17.99 4.03
CA GLY A 166 5.21 18.77 4.00
C GLY A 166 6.04 18.24 2.84
N SER A 167 6.27 19.08 1.87
CA SER A 167 7.24 18.83 0.81
C SER A 167 8.60 18.55 1.43
N THR A 168 8.91 17.30 1.71
CA THR A 168 10.27 16.92 2.09
C THR A 168 10.57 15.60 1.41
N MET A 169 11.51 15.64 0.49
CA MET A 169 12.23 14.47 0.02
C MET A 169 12.98 13.88 1.21
N GLU A 170 12.34 13.01 1.97
CA GLU A 170 13.01 12.33 3.07
C GLU A 170 13.78 11.15 2.49
N LYS A 171 15.08 11.35 2.36
CA LYS A 171 16.01 10.31 1.92
C LYS A 171 16.37 9.44 3.12
N ALA A 172 15.61 8.38 3.33
CA ALA A 172 15.85 7.45 4.42
C ALA A 172 16.80 6.33 3.96
N ARG A 173 17.92 6.16 4.68
CA ARG A 173 18.89 5.07 4.44
C ARG A 173 18.56 3.88 5.32
N TYR A 174 18.35 2.73 4.72
CA TYR A 174 18.05 1.50 5.44
C TYR A 174 18.99 0.37 4.99
N GLY A 175 19.67 -0.24 5.94
CA GLY A 175 20.42 -1.47 5.72
C GLY A 175 19.57 -2.72 5.95
N PRO A 176 20.01 -3.89 5.43
CA PRO A 176 19.27 -5.14 5.60
C PRO A 176 19.27 -5.59 7.06
N LYS A 177 18.14 -6.12 7.51
CA LYS A 177 18.09 -6.87 8.78
C LYS A 177 18.79 -8.21 8.60
N LYS A 178 19.66 -8.58 9.53
CA LYS A 178 20.19 -9.94 9.58
C LYS A 178 19.04 -10.87 9.89
N GLY A 179 18.70 -11.76 8.96
CA GLY A 179 17.71 -12.80 9.16
C GLY A 179 18.13 -13.66 10.36
N GLY A 180 17.37 -13.63 11.43
CA GLY A 180 17.49 -14.61 12.50
C GLY A 180 17.15 -16.00 11.95
N ARG A 181 18.00 -16.96 12.26
CA ARG A 181 17.76 -18.40 12.02
C ARG A 181 16.60 -18.90 12.86
#